data_ac7dd572fb6007a70dd29b40736621d3
#
_entry.id   ac7dd572fb6007a70dd29b40736621d3
#
_cell.length_a   1.000
_cell.length_b   1.000
_cell.length_c   1.000
_cell.angle_alpha   90.00
_cell.angle_beta   90.00
_cell.angle_gamma   90.00
#
_symmetry.space_group_name_H-M   'P 1'
#
loop_
_entity.id
_entity.type
_entity.pdbx_description
1 polymer ?
#
loop_
_entity_poly.entity_id
_entity_poly.type
_entity_poly.pdbx_seq_one_letter_code
_entity_poly.pdbx_strand_id
1 'polypeptide(L)'
;LIAASILAGLGGCATTPTEDDGRPLNAQLVAEMQDFGDAAAAIRPAIVRSAAIADNNCSSQYELPFDVFTTYGIADADTRIAWTRALGVDENLTVIAADKSSGLRPGEIIDEVAGYKSRNKVSMAEALLAARDRGEPFQLKLACGEEVVVSPIHLCRGHVMVAPPLDPALQRYHWRESVHPLEIFHHALTPDEAEWIVLWTQGLSEEAGASMKTYAFVTGSFKWLSVLGLGLATSSATASARASAASAGTSASGQVAATQLAGQAASMMAQSAANRASLHGVSRVAAGAFDRADAWAFQHMRQLGMNPRAGLALHEKLVAQGAAGNAFLLDAGRLEKMRAMIARGRAP
;
A
#
# COMPACT_ATOMS: atom_id res chain seq x y z
N LEU A 1 -13.49 16.77 -61.94
CA LEU A 1 -13.17 17.22 -60.58
C LEU A 1 -13.48 16.08 -59.64
N ILE A 2 -12.45 15.30 -59.24
CA ILE A 2 -12.54 14.17 -58.29
C ILE A 2 -12.05 14.74 -56.98
N ALA A 3 -12.94 14.85 -56.01
CA ALA A 3 -12.60 15.20 -54.63
C ALA A 3 -12.14 13.94 -53.90
N ALA A 4 -10.85 13.80 -53.63
CA ALA A 4 -10.32 12.74 -52.77
C ALA A 4 -10.48 13.14 -51.32
N SER A 5 -11.44 12.47 -50.64
CA SER A 5 -11.58 12.60 -49.18
C SER A 5 -10.51 11.81 -48.48
N ILE A 6 -9.55 12.53 -47.88
CA ILE A 6 -8.55 11.95 -47.00
C ILE A 6 -9.24 11.71 -45.63
N LEU A 7 -9.65 10.47 -45.40
CA LEU A 7 -9.98 9.97 -44.06
C LEU A 7 -8.67 9.82 -43.29
N ALA A 8 -8.30 10.85 -42.52
CA ALA A 8 -7.29 10.73 -41.49
C ALA A 8 -7.83 9.79 -40.42
N GLY A 9 -7.40 8.55 -40.47
CA GLY A 9 -7.64 7.59 -39.40
C GLY A 9 -6.98 8.07 -38.10
N LEU A 10 -7.78 8.58 -37.18
CA LEU A 10 -7.41 8.72 -35.78
C LEU A 10 -7.30 7.31 -35.20
N GLY A 11 -6.16 6.68 -35.47
CA GLY A 11 -5.75 5.48 -34.75
C GLY A 11 -5.48 5.87 -33.31
N GLY A 12 -6.53 5.87 -32.47
CA GLY A 12 -6.35 5.87 -31.04
C GLY A 12 -5.58 4.60 -30.70
N CYS A 13 -4.36 4.72 -30.17
CA CYS A 13 -3.63 3.60 -29.60
C CYS A 13 -4.52 2.95 -28.53
N ALA A 14 -5.25 1.90 -28.91
CA ALA A 14 -5.79 0.98 -27.92
C ALA A 14 -4.54 0.32 -27.29
N THR A 15 -4.26 0.59 -26.05
CA THR A 15 -3.23 -0.15 -25.30
C THR A 15 -3.71 -1.60 -25.24
N THR A 16 -3.00 -2.48 -25.91
CA THR A 16 -3.22 -3.93 -25.77
C THR A 16 -2.81 -4.30 -24.35
N PRO A 17 -3.64 -5.01 -23.59
CA PRO A 17 -3.27 -5.46 -22.25
C PRO A 17 -1.96 -6.23 -22.27
N THR A 18 -1.15 -6.04 -21.23
CA THR A 18 0.12 -6.76 -21.07
C THR A 18 -0.19 -8.23 -20.80
N GLU A 19 0.41 -9.11 -21.60
CA GLU A 19 0.36 -10.56 -21.41
C GLU A 19 1.69 -11.07 -20.87
N ASP A 20 1.64 -12.13 -20.06
CA ASP A 20 2.85 -12.85 -19.64
C ASP A 20 3.36 -13.71 -20.82
N ASP A 21 4.44 -13.28 -21.45
CA ASP A 21 5.06 -13.96 -22.58
C ASP A 21 6.07 -15.06 -22.16
N GLY A 22 6.17 -15.34 -20.86
CA GLY A 22 7.05 -16.38 -20.31
C GLY A 22 8.54 -16.02 -20.28
N ARG A 23 8.92 -14.76 -20.61
CA ARG A 23 10.32 -14.33 -20.54
C ARG A 23 10.90 -14.46 -19.14
N PRO A 24 12.22 -14.64 -18.98
CA PRO A 24 12.88 -14.58 -17.69
C PRO A 24 12.71 -13.19 -17.05
N LEU A 25 12.25 -13.14 -15.82
CA LEU A 25 12.13 -11.95 -15.01
C LEU A 25 13.00 -12.06 -13.75
N ASN A 26 13.23 -10.92 -13.10
CA ASN A 26 13.81 -10.91 -11.76
C ASN A 26 12.85 -11.60 -10.78
N ALA A 27 13.28 -12.75 -10.23
CA ALA A 27 12.46 -13.55 -9.31
C ALA A 27 12.09 -12.80 -8.03
N GLN A 28 12.96 -11.92 -7.54
CA GLN A 28 12.68 -11.08 -6.38
C GLN A 28 11.54 -10.10 -6.67
N LEU A 29 11.53 -9.47 -7.84
CA LEU A 29 10.47 -8.54 -8.23
C LEU A 29 9.09 -9.25 -8.28
N VAL A 30 9.04 -10.45 -8.85
CA VAL A 30 7.80 -11.24 -8.88
C VAL A 30 7.36 -11.62 -7.47
N ALA A 31 8.29 -12.03 -6.61
CA ALA A 31 8.00 -12.38 -5.23
C ALA A 31 7.47 -11.17 -4.42
N GLU A 32 8.06 -9.99 -4.57
CA GLU A 32 7.59 -8.77 -3.92
C GLU A 32 6.16 -8.40 -4.36
N MET A 33 5.80 -8.63 -5.61
CA MET A 33 4.43 -8.41 -6.10
C MET A 33 3.44 -9.44 -5.53
N GLN A 34 3.86 -10.68 -5.37
CA GLN A 34 3.07 -11.71 -4.68
C GLN A 34 2.85 -11.36 -3.22
N ASP A 35 3.90 -10.98 -2.49
CA ASP A 35 3.83 -10.54 -1.10
C ASP A 35 2.89 -9.33 -0.93
N PHE A 36 2.89 -8.40 -1.90
CA PHE A 36 1.97 -7.27 -1.90
C PHE A 36 0.51 -7.71 -2.05
N GLY A 37 0.23 -8.64 -2.95
CA GLY A 37 -1.09 -9.21 -3.11
C GLY A 37 -1.56 -9.98 -1.86
N ASP A 38 -0.68 -10.76 -1.26
CA ASP A 38 -0.94 -11.51 -0.03
C ASP A 38 -1.20 -10.56 1.15
N ALA A 39 -0.43 -9.47 1.23
CA ALA A 39 -0.65 -8.42 2.23
C ALA A 39 -2.03 -7.76 2.06
N ALA A 40 -2.41 -7.39 0.85
CA ALA A 40 -3.72 -6.82 0.56
C ALA A 40 -4.84 -7.81 0.93
N ALA A 41 -4.68 -9.09 0.59
CA ALA A 41 -5.64 -10.14 0.91
C ALA A 41 -5.78 -10.38 2.42
N ALA A 42 -4.69 -10.27 3.20
CA ALA A 42 -4.72 -10.42 4.65
C ALA A 42 -5.35 -9.20 5.36
N ILE A 43 -5.03 -7.98 4.89
CA ILE A 43 -5.45 -6.73 5.53
C ILE A 43 -6.92 -6.42 5.23
N ARG A 44 -7.44 -6.73 4.05
CA ARG A 44 -8.79 -6.31 3.65
C ARG A 44 -9.90 -6.86 4.57
N PRO A 45 -9.93 -8.15 4.95
CA PRO A 45 -10.90 -8.65 5.92
C PRO A 45 -10.75 -8.03 7.32
N ALA A 46 -9.52 -7.66 7.72
CA ALA A 46 -9.28 -6.98 8.99
C ALA A 46 -9.88 -5.56 8.99
N ILE A 47 -9.71 -4.81 7.90
CA ILE A 47 -10.36 -3.50 7.74
C ILE A 47 -11.89 -3.64 7.88
N VAL A 48 -12.50 -4.64 7.25
CA VAL A 48 -13.95 -4.88 7.36
C VAL A 48 -14.37 -5.17 8.80
N ARG A 49 -13.62 -6.05 9.49
CA ARG A 49 -13.91 -6.38 10.90
C ARG A 49 -13.77 -5.20 11.84
N SER A 50 -12.77 -4.33 11.61
CA SER A 50 -12.54 -3.15 12.45
C SER A 50 -13.70 -2.16 12.45
N ALA A 51 -14.61 -2.23 11.48
CA ALA A 51 -15.82 -1.43 11.46
C ALA A 51 -16.73 -1.68 12.68
N ALA A 52 -16.63 -2.85 13.30
CA ALA A 52 -17.42 -3.19 14.50
C ALA A 52 -17.03 -2.37 15.74
N ILE A 53 -15.89 -1.67 15.71
CA ILE A 53 -15.48 -0.75 16.78
C ILE A 53 -15.76 0.71 16.48
N ALA A 54 -16.21 1.04 15.26
CA ALA A 54 -16.52 2.41 14.88
C ALA A 54 -17.70 2.94 15.74
N ASP A 55 -17.45 3.99 16.48
CA ASP A 55 -18.41 4.65 17.33
C ASP A 55 -18.37 6.18 17.17
N ASN A 56 -19.16 6.90 17.94
CA ASN A 56 -19.19 8.36 17.91
C ASN A 56 -17.97 9.02 18.58
N ASN A 57 -17.09 8.25 19.18
CA ASN A 57 -15.92 8.74 19.92
C ASN A 57 -14.67 8.76 19.08
N CYS A 58 -14.66 8.07 17.93
CA CYS A 58 -13.52 8.11 17.01
C CYS A 58 -13.79 9.03 15.81
N SER A 59 -12.70 9.60 15.26
CA SER A 59 -12.77 10.30 13.98
C SER A 59 -13.02 9.27 12.88
N SER A 60 -14.06 9.47 12.07
CA SER A 60 -14.47 8.49 11.08
C SER A 60 -13.80 8.68 9.72
N GLN A 61 -13.76 7.60 8.97
CA GLN A 61 -13.46 7.56 7.54
C GLN A 61 -14.26 6.45 6.87
N TYR A 62 -14.19 6.40 5.54
CA TYR A 62 -14.75 5.32 4.75
C TYR A 62 -13.65 4.51 4.08
N GLU A 63 -13.87 3.19 3.99
CA GLU A 63 -13.01 2.24 3.29
C GLU A 63 -13.82 1.37 2.33
N LEU A 64 -13.14 0.78 1.36
CA LEU A 64 -13.74 -0.21 0.47
C LEU A 64 -13.54 -1.62 1.04
N PRO A 65 -14.52 -2.53 0.86
CA PRO A 65 -14.34 -3.95 1.23
C PRO A 65 -13.44 -4.71 0.25
N PHE A 66 -12.77 -4.05 -0.67
CA PHE A 66 -11.85 -4.62 -1.66
C PHE A 66 -10.73 -3.65 -1.96
N ASP A 67 -9.71 -4.14 -2.64
CA ASP A 67 -8.58 -3.34 -3.13
C ASP A 67 -8.37 -3.58 -4.63
N VAL A 68 -7.83 -2.58 -5.31
CA VAL A 68 -7.63 -2.62 -6.76
C VAL A 68 -6.23 -2.18 -7.14
N PHE A 69 -5.74 -2.69 -8.25
CA PHE A 69 -4.50 -2.23 -8.84
C PHE A 69 -4.59 -2.15 -10.36
N THR A 70 -3.67 -1.42 -10.99
CA THR A 70 -3.52 -1.32 -12.43
C THR A 70 -2.08 -1.02 -12.79
N THR A 71 -1.57 -1.62 -13.85
CA THR A 71 -0.25 -1.30 -14.42
C THR A 71 -0.30 -0.13 -15.40
N TYR A 72 -1.48 0.48 -15.60
CA TYR A 72 -1.64 1.62 -16.50
C TYR A 72 -0.68 2.77 -16.11
N GLY A 73 0.16 3.16 -17.07
CA GLY A 73 1.18 4.19 -16.84
C GLY A 73 2.53 3.67 -16.33
N ILE A 74 2.67 2.38 -16.04
CA ILE A 74 3.99 1.76 -15.79
C ILE A 74 4.72 1.64 -17.11
N ALA A 75 5.84 2.35 -17.26
CA ALA A 75 6.60 2.38 -18.53
C ALA A 75 7.40 1.08 -18.76
N ASP A 76 7.93 0.49 -17.69
CA ASP A 76 8.79 -0.69 -17.77
C ASP A 76 7.99 -1.95 -18.07
N ALA A 77 8.32 -2.62 -19.19
CA ALA A 77 7.61 -3.80 -19.66
C ALA A 77 7.79 -5.01 -18.73
N ASP A 78 9.00 -5.21 -18.18
CA ASP A 78 9.25 -6.34 -17.30
C ASP A 78 8.51 -6.20 -15.97
N THR A 79 8.37 -4.98 -15.47
CA THR A 79 7.53 -4.67 -14.31
C THR A 79 6.05 -4.99 -14.58
N ARG A 80 5.50 -4.60 -15.75
CA ARG A 80 4.12 -4.92 -16.09
C ARG A 80 3.89 -6.43 -16.20
N ILE A 81 4.81 -7.14 -16.88
CA ILE A 81 4.72 -8.62 -16.99
C ILE A 81 4.85 -9.28 -15.62
N ALA A 82 5.68 -8.74 -14.72
CA ALA A 82 5.80 -9.26 -13.36
C ALA A 82 4.48 -9.13 -12.58
N TRP A 83 3.75 -8.02 -12.71
CA TRP A 83 2.40 -7.85 -12.14
C TRP A 83 1.40 -8.83 -12.74
N THR A 84 1.42 -8.99 -14.06
CA THR A 84 0.53 -9.96 -14.74
C THR A 84 0.83 -11.39 -14.28
N ARG A 85 2.12 -11.75 -14.18
CA ARG A 85 2.56 -13.09 -13.72
C ARG A 85 2.22 -13.36 -12.26
N ALA A 86 2.40 -12.37 -11.39
CA ALA A 86 2.22 -12.53 -9.96
C ALA A 86 0.74 -12.54 -9.55
N LEU A 87 -0.05 -11.62 -10.10
CA LEU A 87 -1.41 -11.33 -9.63
C LEU A 87 -2.46 -11.28 -10.75
N GLY A 88 -2.09 -11.51 -12.01
CA GLY A 88 -3.00 -11.35 -13.13
C GLY A 88 -3.42 -9.91 -13.42
N VAL A 89 -2.62 -8.93 -12.97
CA VAL A 89 -2.92 -7.50 -13.12
C VAL A 89 -2.26 -6.95 -14.36
N ASP A 90 -3.04 -6.32 -15.22
CA ASP A 90 -2.61 -5.63 -16.43
C ASP A 90 -2.96 -4.12 -16.37
N GLU A 91 -3.08 -3.47 -17.52
CA GLU A 91 -3.47 -2.06 -17.61
C GLU A 91 -4.94 -1.79 -17.24
N ASN A 92 -5.74 -2.81 -17.00
CA ASN A 92 -7.10 -2.65 -16.50
C ASN A 92 -7.11 -2.37 -15.00
N LEU A 93 -8.23 -1.84 -14.49
CA LEU A 93 -8.45 -1.69 -13.06
C LEU A 93 -8.93 -3.03 -12.50
N THR A 94 -8.02 -3.78 -11.89
CA THR A 94 -8.24 -5.16 -11.46
C THR A 94 -8.36 -5.24 -9.95
N VAL A 95 -9.32 -6.00 -9.45
CA VAL A 95 -9.48 -6.32 -8.02
C VAL A 95 -8.33 -7.25 -7.61
N ILE A 96 -7.52 -6.85 -6.62
CA ILE A 96 -6.39 -7.65 -6.12
C ILE A 96 -6.71 -8.34 -4.79
N ALA A 97 -7.61 -7.77 -4.00
CA ALA A 97 -8.08 -8.34 -2.74
C ALA A 97 -9.55 -7.96 -2.52
N ALA A 98 -10.32 -8.83 -1.90
CA ALA A 98 -11.72 -8.57 -1.61
C ALA A 98 -12.17 -9.33 -0.35
N ASP A 99 -12.93 -8.64 0.51
CA ASP A 99 -13.72 -9.30 1.54
C ASP A 99 -15.01 -9.87 0.93
N LYS A 100 -15.54 -10.91 1.55
CA LYS A 100 -16.77 -11.57 1.08
C LYS A 100 -17.98 -10.64 1.01
N SER A 101 -18.00 -9.58 1.83
CA SER A 101 -19.08 -8.60 1.84
C SER A 101 -19.10 -7.69 0.61
N SER A 102 -18.02 -7.64 -0.16
CA SER A 102 -17.92 -6.81 -1.36
C SER A 102 -18.75 -7.30 -2.54
N GLY A 103 -19.03 -8.60 -2.60
CA GLY A 103 -19.57 -9.26 -3.78
C GLY A 103 -18.56 -9.42 -4.93
N LEU A 104 -17.31 -9.01 -4.74
CA LEU A 104 -16.23 -9.05 -5.73
C LEU A 104 -15.23 -10.17 -5.44
N ARG A 105 -14.45 -10.53 -6.47
CA ARG A 105 -13.37 -11.53 -6.37
C ARG A 105 -12.07 -10.98 -6.95
N PRO A 106 -10.92 -11.39 -6.40
CA PRO A 106 -9.64 -11.10 -7.03
C PRO A 106 -9.60 -11.56 -8.49
N GLY A 107 -9.01 -10.74 -9.36
CA GLY A 107 -8.95 -10.95 -10.81
C GLY A 107 -10.12 -10.33 -11.58
N GLU A 108 -11.18 -9.88 -10.93
CA GLU A 108 -12.26 -9.18 -11.64
C GLU A 108 -11.84 -7.78 -12.09
N ILE A 109 -12.23 -7.42 -13.32
CA ILE A 109 -11.87 -6.16 -13.95
C ILE A 109 -13.04 -5.19 -13.84
N ILE A 110 -12.79 -3.99 -13.31
CA ILE A 110 -13.75 -2.91 -13.20
C ILE A 110 -13.69 -2.06 -14.47
N ASP A 111 -14.81 -1.96 -15.18
CA ASP A 111 -14.94 -1.20 -16.41
C ASP A 111 -15.59 0.18 -16.21
N GLU A 112 -16.40 0.33 -15.14
CA GLU A 112 -17.06 1.59 -14.80
C GLU A 112 -17.25 1.74 -13.29
N VAL A 113 -17.10 2.95 -12.78
CA VAL A 113 -17.23 3.32 -11.36
C VAL A 113 -18.27 4.43 -11.22
N ALA A 114 -19.40 4.17 -10.60
CA ALA A 114 -20.46 5.16 -10.35
C ALA A 114 -20.85 5.96 -11.60
N GLY A 115 -20.98 5.30 -12.76
CA GLY A 115 -21.28 5.92 -14.05
C GLY A 115 -20.06 6.52 -14.77
N TYR A 116 -18.87 6.50 -14.14
CA TYR A 116 -17.65 7.02 -14.75
C TYR A 116 -16.85 5.92 -15.41
N LYS A 117 -16.62 6.05 -16.71
CA LYS A 117 -15.78 5.17 -17.52
C LYS A 117 -14.66 5.96 -18.19
N SER A 118 -13.44 5.46 -18.11
CA SER A 118 -12.27 6.09 -18.73
C SER A 118 -11.30 5.05 -19.29
N ARG A 119 -10.59 5.42 -20.35
CA ARG A 119 -9.41 4.67 -20.82
C ARG A 119 -8.22 4.85 -19.86
N ASN A 120 -8.14 5.98 -19.19
CA ASN A 120 -7.16 6.21 -18.14
C ASN A 120 -7.63 5.52 -16.85
N LYS A 121 -7.01 4.37 -16.54
CA LYS A 121 -7.40 3.57 -15.37
C LYS A 121 -6.96 4.18 -14.04
N VAL A 122 -5.97 5.07 -14.06
CA VAL A 122 -5.62 5.91 -12.89
C VAL A 122 -6.78 6.82 -12.53
N SER A 123 -7.38 7.50 -13.50
CA SER A 123 -8.55 8.36 -13.27
C SER A 123 -9.76 7.55 -12.79
N MET A 124 -9.90 6.28 -13.21
CA MET A 124 -10.94 5.40 -12.68
C MET A 124 -10.69 5.03 -11.22
N ALA A 125 -9.43 4.74 -10.85
CA ALA A 125 -9.05 4.51 -9.45
C ALA A 125 -9.32 5.75 -8.59
N GLU A 126 -9.00 6.95 -9.09
CA GLU A 126 -9.34 8.21 -8.40
C GLU A 126 -10.85 8.39 -8.21
N ALA A 127 -11.65 8.06 -9.23
CA ALA A 127 -13.10 8.08 -9.15
C ALA A 127 -13.63 7.08 -8.11
N LEU A 128 -13.00 5.92 -8.00
CA LEU A 128 -13.32 4.90 -7.00
C LEU A 128 -13.06 5.42 -5.58
N LEU A 129 -11.90 6.05 -5.34
CA LEU A 129 -11.57 6.66 -4.06
C LEU A 129 -12.54 7.82 -3.72
N ALA A 130 -12.89 8.64 -4.70
CA ALA A 130 -13.86 9.70 -4.52
C ALA A 130 -15.28 9.16 -4.23
N ALA A 131 -15.66 8.01 -4.80
CA ALA A 131 -16.91 7.33 -4.48
C ALA A 131 -16.90 6.76 -3.05
N ARG A 132 -15.79 6.13 -2.65
CA ARG A 132 -15.56 5.70 -1.26
C ARG A 132 -15.75 6.83 -0.26
N ASP A 133 -15.08 7.95 -0.50
CA ASP A 133 -15.04 9.08 0.46
C ASP A 133 -16.41 9.78 0.63
N ARG A 134 -17.36 9.59 -0.31
CA ARG A 134 -18.75 10.06 -0.14
C ARG A 134 -19.51 9.21 0.89
N GLY A 135 -19.10 7.97 1.13
CA GLY A 135 -19.75 7.09 2.09
C GLY A 135 -21.11 6.55 1.65
N GLU A 136 -21.54 6.82 0.45
CA GLU A 136 -22.81 6.35 -0.12
C GLU A 136 -22.60 5.10 -0.97
N PRO A 137 -23.55 4.16 -1.01
CA PRO A 137 -23.50 3.04 -1.94
C PRO A 137 -23.38 3.52 -3.38
N PHE A 138 -22.56 2.86 -4.17
CA PHE A 138 -22.36 3.15 -5.57
C PHE A 138 -22.26 1.89 -6.42
N GLN A 139 -22.50 2.02 -7.71
CA GLN A 139 -22.50 0.92 -8.65
C GLN A 139 -21.12 0.78 -9.32
N LEU A 140 -20.66 -0.46 -9.44
CA LEU A 140 -19.55 -0.86 -10.29
C LEU A 140 -20.10 -1.69 -11.45
N LYS A 141 -19.54 -1.51 -12.64
CA LYS A 141 -19.76 -2.40 -13.76
C LYS A 141 -18.46 -3.15 -14.06
N LEU A 142 -18.54 -4.45 -14.07
CA LEU A 142 -17.41 -5.32 -14.39
C LEU A 142 -17.27 -5.50 -15.91
N ALA A 143 -16.09 -5.87 -16.36
CA ALA A 143 -15.82 -6.11 -17.79
C ALA A 143 -16.66 -7.26 -18.37
N CYS A 144 -17.10 -8.23 -17.56
CA CYS A 144 -18.04 -9.28 -17.94
C CYS A 144 -19.48 -8.78 -18.12
N GLY A 145 -19.78 -7.50 -17.81
CA GLY A 145 -21.10 -6.90 -17.89
C GLY A 145 -21.93 -7.01 -16.61
N GLU A 146 -21.45 -7.70 -15.60
CA GLU A 146 -22.09 -7.76 -14.28
C GLU A 146 -22.04 -6.40 -13.58
N GLU A 147 -23.11 -6.06 -12.86
CA GLU A 147 -23.22 -4.85 -12.06
C GLU A 147 -23.25 -5.20 -10.57
N VAL A 148 -22.35 -4.58 -9.79
CA VAL A 148 -22.21 -4.81 -8.37
C VAL A 148 -22.42 -3.50 -7.64
N VAL A 149 -23.29 -3.50 -6.62
CA VAL A 149 -23.46 -2.35 -5.71
C VAL A 149 -22.52 -2.50 -4.54
N VAL A 150 -21.64 -1.53 -4.36
CA VAL A 150 -20.67 -1.47 -3.26
C VAL A 150 -21.11 -0.44 -2.24
N SER A 151 -21.09 -0.82 -0.97
CA SER A 151 -21.27 0.10 0.15
C SER A 151 -19.94 0.35 0.81
N PRO A 152 -19.45 1.61 0.86
CA PRO A 152 -18.29 1.97 1.65
C PRO A 152 -18.50 1.65 3.12
N ILE A 153 -17.45 1.23 3.79
CA ILE A 153 -17.47 0.82 5.20
C ILE A 153 -17.08 2.00 6.06
N HIS A 154 -17.94 2.36 6.99
CA HIS A 154 -17.66 3.39 7.98
C HIS A 154 -16.83 2.80 9.12
N LEU A 155 -15.69 3.39 9.44
CA LEU A 155 -14.78 2.92 10.50
C LEU A 155 -13.97 4.07 11.13
N CYS A 156 -13.26 3.79 12.21
CA CYS A 156 -12.34 4.75 12.81
C CYS A 156 -11.19 5.06 11.85
N ARG A 157 -10.77 6.34 11.81
CA ARG A 157 -9.77 6.81 10.86
C ARG A 157 -8.40 6.15 11.05
N GLY A 158 -7.74 5.84 9.96
CA GLY A 158 -6.41 5.25 9.89
C GLY A 158 -6.29 4.32 8.68
N HIS A 159 -6.01 4.89 7.48
CA HIS A 159 -5.79 4.07 6.30
C HIS A 159 -4.53 3.22 6.46
N VAL A 160 -4.68 1.94 6.25
CA VAL A 160 -3.56 0.99 6.21
C VAL A 160 -3.12 0.83 4.76
N MET A 161 -1.86 1.13 4.52
CA MET A 161 -1.24 0.96 3.21
C MET A 161 -0.03 0.05 3.32
N VAL A 162 0.19 -0.76 2.32
CA VAL A 162 1.39 -1.59 2.16
C VAL A 162 2.37 -0.83 1.27
N ALA A 163 3.65 -0.88 1.59
CA ALA A 163 4.69 -0.28 0.76
C ALA A 163 4.66 -0.88 -0.66
N PRO A 164 4.91 -0.08 -1.70
CA PRO A 164 4.92 -0.60 -3.06
C PRO A 164 6.04 -1.62 -3.25
N PRO A 165 5.86 -2.66 -4.09
CA PRO A 165 6.85 -3.71 -4.32
C PRO A 165 8.22 -3.20 -4.77
N LEU A 166 8.27 -2.08 -5.49
CA LEU A 166 9.52 -1.47 -5.96
C LEU A 166 10.23 -0.65 -4.88
N ASP A 167 9.62 -0.43 -3.73
CA ASP A 167 10.22 0.20 -2.54
C ASP A 167 9.68 -0.46 -1.27
N PRO A 168 9.99 -1.74 -1.04
CA PRO A 168 9.48 -2.49 0.10
C PRO A 168 9.96 -1.92 1.45
N ALA A 169 11.08 -1.18 1.46
CA ALA A 169 11.60 -0.53 2.66
C ALA A 169 10.88 0.79 3.01
N LEU A 170 9.98 1.26 2.15
CA LEU A 170 9.19 2.45 2.42
C LEU A 170 8.33 2.22 3.66
N GLN A 171 8.44 3.13 4.60
CA GLN A 171 7.60 3.16 5.79
C GLN A 171 7.31 4.61 6.16
N ARG A 172 6.03 4.88 6.46
CA ARG A 172 5.58 6.22 6.83
C ARG A 172 4.38 6.11 7.75
N TYR A 173 4.45 6.77 8.89
CA TYR A 173 3.36 6.79 9.84
C TYR A 173 2.80 8.20 9.96
N HIS A 174 1.51 8.32 9.74
CA HIS A 174 0.79 9.56 9.75
C HIS A 174 -0.58 9.37 10.42
N TRP A 175 -1.17 10.42 10.94
CA TRP A 175 -2.45 10.35 11.64
C TRP A 175 -3.67 10.05 10.74
N ARG A 176 -3.53 10.10 9.41
CA ARG A 176 -4.59 9.71 8.47
C ARG A 176 -4.34 8.37 7.80
N GLU A 177 -3.08 8.07 7.57
CA GLU A 177 -2.67 6.91 6.82
C GLU A 177 -1.30 6.43 7.29
N SER A 178 -1.08 5.15 7.29
CA SER A 178 0.24 4.59 7.57
C SER A 178 0.64 3.63 6.46
N VAL A 179 1.86 3.81 5.95
CA VAL A 179 2.48 2.90 4.99
C VAL A 179 3.40 1.97 5.78
N HIS A 180 3.03 0.71 5.79
CA HIS A 180 3.81 -0.34 6.44
C HIS A 180 4.77 -0.98 5.44
N PRO A 181 6.02 -1.25 5.82
CA PRO A 181 6.99 -1.87 4.93
C PRO A 181 6.55 -3.29 4.57
N LEU A 182 6.81 -3.68 3.32
CA LEU A 182 6.37 -4.97 2.77
C LEU A 182 6.93 -6.15 3.56
N GLU A 183 8.12 -6.01 4.16
CA GLU A 183 8.75 -7.05 4.99
C GLU A 183 7.90 -7.51 6.19
N ILE A 184 6.94 -6.71 6.66
CA ILE A 184 5.99 -7.13 7.70
C ILE A 184 5.08 -8.25 7.19
N PHE A 185 4.87 -8.32 5.89
CA PHE A 185 3.92 -9.19 5.21
C PHE A 185 4.56 -10.40 4.51
N HIS A 186 5.90 -10.48 4.42
CA HIS A 186 6.63 -11.61 3.81
C HIS A 186 6.30 -12.99 4.43
N HIS A 187 5.67 -13.00 5.57
CA HIS A 187 5.20 -14.21 6.22
C HIS A 187 3.70 -14.10 6.37
N ALA A 188 3.01 -15.14 5.94
CA ALA A 188 1.56 -15.21 6.04
C ALA A 188 1.07 -14.70 7.42
N LEU A 189 0.44 -13.54 7.42
CA LEU A 189 -0.17 -12.98 8.62
C LEU A 189 -1.34 -13.85 9.05
N THR A 190 -1.43 -14.12 10.33
CA THR A 190 -2.67 -14.63 10.88
C THR A 190 -3.76 -13.55 10.85
N PRO A 191 -5.05 -13.93 10.84
CA PRO A 191 -6.14 -12.94 10.90
C PRO A 191 -6.03 -11.99 12.10
N ASP A 192 -5.52 -12.47 13.24
CA ASP A 192 -5.31 -11.66 14.44
C ASP A 192 -4.14 -10.66 14.28
N GLU A 193 -3.06 -11.06 13.60
CA GLU A 193 -1.93 -10.16 13.31
C GLU A 193 -2.33 -9.06 12.32
N ALA A 194 -3.11 -9.39 11.30
CA ALA A 194 -3.65 -8.41 10.34
C ALA A 194 -4.57 -7.41 11.05
N GLU A 195 -5.45 -7.90 11.92
CA GLU A 195 -6.33 -7.04 12.72
C GLU A 195 -5.55 -6.12 13.64
N TRP A 196 -4.48 -6.63 14.28
CA TRP A 196 -3.60 -5.80 15.10
C TRP A 196 -3.02 -4.62 14.31
N ILE A 197 -2.53 -4.85 13.08
CA ILE A 197 -1.97 -3.78 12.22
C ILE A 197 -3.03 -2.72 11.94
N VAL A 198 -4.25 -3.12 11.61
CA VAL A 198 -5.36 -2.19 11.31
C VAL A 198 -5.72 -1.38 12.55
N LEU A 199 -5.96 -2.03 13.68
CA LEU A 199 -6.31 -1.37 14.94
C LEU A 199 -5.19 -0.46 15.45
N TRP A 200 -3.93 -0.90 15.30
CA TRP A 200 -2.79 -0.07 15.65
C TRP A 200 -2.71 1.20 14.80
N THR A 201 -3.00 1.10 13.50
CA THR A 201 -3.02 2.26 12.60
C THR A 201 -4.15 3.22 12.97
N GLN A 202 -5.32 2.71 13.35
CA GLN A 202 -6.42 3.53 13.87
C GLN A 202 -6.06 4.18 15.20
N GLY A 203 -5.43 3.44 16.13
CA GLY A 203 -4.95 3.98 17.39
C GLY A 203 -3.90 5.07 17.23
N LEU A 204 -3.02 4.95 16.22
CA LEU A 204 -2.08 6.01 15.87
C LEU A 204 -2.79 7.29 15.42
N SER A 205 -3.92 7.15 14.72
CA SER A 205 -4.77 8.26 14.32
C SER A 205 -5.48 8.91 15.52
N GLU A 206 -6.15 8.10 16.34
CA GLU A 206 -7.05 8.58 17.39
C GLU A 206 -6.27 9.08 18.62
N GLU A 207 -5.37 8.27 19.14
CA GLU A 207 -4.65 8.54 20.39
C GLU A 207 -3.43 9.44 20.18
N ALA A 208 -2.82 9.41 19.01
CA ALA A 208 -1.61 10.14 18.69
C ALA A 208 -1.81 11.31 17.74
N GLY A 209 -3.03 11.53 17.27
CA GLY A 209 -3.34 12.48 16.19
C GLY A 209 -2.80 13.90 16.41
N ALA A 210 -2.85 14.42 17.63
CA ALA A 210 -2.30 15.74 17.96
C ALA A 210 -0.78 15.79 17.80
N SER A 211 -0.05 14.80 18.34
CA SER A 211 1.41 14.70 18.24
C SER A 211 1.85 14.48 16.78
N MET A 212 1.12 13.66 16.05
CA MET A 212 1.40 13.36 14.64
C MET A 212 1.07 14.53 13.72
N LYS A 213 0.06 15.35 14.00
CA LYS A 213 -0.22 16.61 13.28
C LYS A 213 0.93 17.61 13.43
N THR A 214 1.47 17.76 14.64
CA THR A 214 2.62 18.63 14.90
C THR A 214 3.84 18.17 14.12
N TYR A 215 4.10 16.87 14.07
CA TYR A 215 5.19 16.29 13.31
C TYR A 215 5.00 16.49 11.79
N ALA A 216 3.83 16.25 11.25
CA ALA A 216 3.53 16.44 9.84
C ALA A 216 3.71 17.90 9.39
N PHE A 217 3.36 18.86 10.24
CA PHE A 217 3.60 20.29 9.99
C PHE A 217 5.08 20.62 9.89
N VAL A 218 5.92 20.01 10.73
CA VAL A 218 7.37 20.26 10.75
C VAL A 218 8.10 19.59 9.58
N THR A 219 7.64 18.41 9.12
CA THR A 219 8.30 17.62 8.08
C THR A 219 7.85 17.91 6.64
N GLY A 220 6.86 18.79 6.48
CA GLY A 220 6.36 19.23 5.17
C GLY A 220 5.37 18.26 4.51
N SER A 221 4.49 18.84 3.69
CA SER A 221 3.39 18.15 3.03
C SER A 221 3.87 17.05 2.08
N PHE A 222 3.62 15.80 2.46
CA PHE A 222 3.82 14.66 1.59
C PHE A 222 2.78 14.66 0.47
N LYS A 223 3.22 14.67 -0.79
CA LYS A 223 2.31 14.57 -1.93
C LYS A 223 1.72 13.16 -1.99
N TRP A 224 0.43 13.08 -1.82
CA TRP A 224 -0.40 11.86 -1.79
C TRP A 224 -0.23 10.97 -3.04
N LEU A 225 0.07 11.57 -4.19
CA LEU A 225 0.23 10.91 -5.49
C LEU A 225 1.40 9.91 -5.60
N SER A 226 2.41 10.00 -4.73
CA SER A 226 3.52 9.04 -4.76
C SER A 226 3.18 7.68 -4.12
N VAL A 227 2.07 7.60 -3.40
CA VAL A 227 1.70 6.42 -2.61
C VAL A 227 0.81 5.45 -3.38
N LEU A 228 0.13 5.91 -4.43
CA LEU A 228 -0.70 5.01 -5.27
C LEU A 228 0.13 4.05 -6.15
N GLY A 229 1.46 4.01 -6.00
CA GLY A 229 2.31 3.09 -6.75
C GLY A 229 2.30 3.31 -8.27
N LEU A 230 1.54 4.31 -8.71
CA LEU A 230 1.32 4.60 -10.11
C LEU A 230 2.53 5.35 -10.66
N GLY A 231 3.54 4.62 -11.07
CA GLY A 231 4.56 4.92 -12.10
C GLY A 231 5.21 6.31 -12.19
N LEU A 232 4.77 7.30 -11.42
CA LEU A 232 5.28 8.68 -11.51
C LEU A 232 6.58 8.92 -10.74
N ALA A 233 6.92 8.05 -9.78
CA ALA A 233 8.17 8.19 -9.02
C ALA A 233 9.40 7.69 -9.79
N THR A 234 9.22 6.82 -10.78
CA THR A 234 10.33 6.29 -11.59
C THR A 234 10.84 7.28 -12.65
N SER A 235 10.01 8.24 -13.07
CA SER A 235 10.44 9.21 -14.10
C SER A 235 11.42 10.27 -13.57
N SER A 236 11.35 10.66 -12.29
CA SER A 236 12.27 11.66 -11.74
C SER A 236 13.61 11.07 -11.28
N ALA A 237 13.61 9.84 -10.73
CA ALA A 237 14.85 9.16 -10.36
C ALA A 237 15.64 8.70 -11.58
N THR A 238 14.95 8.23 -12.65
CA THR A 238 15.60 7.89 -13.92
C THR A 238 16.02 9.10 -14.72
N ALA A 239 15.36 10.25 -14.60
CA ALA A 239 15.78 11.49 -15.24
C ALA A 239 17.08 12.04 -14.62
N SER A 240 17.23 12.01 -13.30
CA SER A 240 18.47 12.41 -12.63
C SER A 240 19.63 11.44 -12.89
N ALA A 241 19.35 10.12 -12.97
CA ALA A 241 20.36 9.12 -13.33
C ALA A 241 20.79 9.24 -14.82
N ARG A 242 19.87 9.60 -15.73
CA ARG A 242 20.18 9.85 -17.15
C ARG A 242 20.95 11.15 -17.35
N ALA A 243 20.66 12.19 -16.58
CA ALA A 243 21.43 13.44 -16.64
C ALA A 243 22.89 13.25 -16.19
N SER A 244 23.14 12.37 -15.21
CA SER A 244 24.50 12.04 -14.76
C SER A 244 25.26 11.11 -15.73
N ALA A 245 24.55 10.28 -16.50
CA ALA A 245 25.15 9.36 -17.47
C ALA A 245 25.49 10.05 -18.82
N ALA A 246 24.81 11.14 -19.16
CA ALA A 246 25.06 11.89 -20.39
C ALA A 246 26.36 12.73 -20.35
N SER A 247 26.97 12.90 -19.17
CA SER A 247 28.23 13.65 -19.00
C SER A 247 29.49 12.77 -19.02
N ALA A 248 29.35 11.42 -19.05
CA ALA A 248 30.48 10.50 -19.15
C ALA A 248 30.47 9.80 -20.52
N GLY A 249 31.14 10.39 -21.48
CA GLY A 249 31.35 9.79 -22.81
C GLY A 249 32.22 8.55 -22.75
N THR A 250 31.88 7.61 -23.62
CA THR A 250 32.66 6.51 -24.23
C THR A 250 32.81 5.20 -23.44
N SER A 251 32.31 4.16 -24.15
CA SER A 251 32.73 2.74 -24.25
C SER A 251 32.66 1.84 -23.03
N ALA A 252 31.65 1.00 -22.98
CA ALA A 252 31.68 -0.45 -22.74
C ALA A 252 30.29 -0.96 -22.31
N SER A 253 29.64 -1.71 -23.17
CA SER A 253 28.28 -2.24 -23.00
C SER A 253 28.11 -3.30 -21.90
N GLY A 254 29.16 -3.64 -21.17
CA GLY A 254 29.09 -4.58 -20.02
C GLY A 254 29.14 -3.92 -18.64
N GLN A 255 29.68 -2.71 -18.53
CA GLN A 255 29.77 -2.00 -17.24
C GLN A 255 28.54 -1.16 -16.91
N VAL A 256 27.70 -0.85 -17.89
CA VAL A 256 26.51 -0.01 -17.71
C VAL A 256 25.42 -0.72 -16.88
N ALA A 257 25.26 -2.03 -17.07
CA ALA A 257 24.27 -2.80 -16.29
C ALA A 257 24.67 -2.93 -14.82
N ALA A 258 25.95 -3.15 -14.54
CA ALA A 258 26.46 -3.28 -13.17
C ALA A 258 26.45 -1.93 -12.42
N THR A 259 26.73 -0.81 -13.10
CA THR A 259 26.66 0.53 -12.54
C THR A 259 25.21 1.02 -12.33
N GLN A 260 24.26 0.61 -13.15
CA GLN A 260 22.84 0.92 -12.95
C GLN A 260 22.27 0.16 -11.75
N LEU A 261 22.58 -1.14 -11.60
CA LEU A 261 22.18 -1.93 -10.43
C LEU A 261 22.82 -1.41 -9.13
N ALA A 262 24.11 -1.03 -9.17
CA ALA A 262 24.80 -0.43 -8.04
C ALA A 262 24.24 0.96 -7.69
N GLY A 263 23.85 1.75 -8.69
CA GLY A 263 23.21 3.06 -8.50
C GLY A 263 21.80 2.94 -7.91
N GLN A 264 21.03 1.96 -8.33
CA GLN A 264 19.71 1.68 -7.75
C GLN A 264 19.84 1.15 -6.30
N ALA A 265 20.75 0.22 -6.05
CA ALA A 265 21.02 -0.27 -4.71
C ALA A 265 21.52 0.85 -3.77
N ALA A 266 22.38 1.75 -4.26
CA ALA A 266 22.86 2.90 -3.50
C ALA A 266 21.76 3.93 -3.23
N SER A 267 20.85 4.18 -4.19
CA SER A 267 19.71 5.08 -3.98
C SER A 267 18.68 4.48 -3.02
N MET A 268 18.42 3.18 -3.09
CA MET A 268 17.54 2.48 -2.13
C MET A 268 18.15 2.46 -0.72
N MET A 269 19.47 2.24 -0.59
CA MET A 269 20.15 2.33 0.71
C MET A 269 20.17 3.75 1.26
N ALA A 270 20.38 4.77 0.43
CA ALA A 270 20.32 6.16 0.85
C ALA A 270 18.91 6.58 1.26
N GLN A 271 17.88 6.11 0.57
CA GLN A 271 16.48 6.37 0.89
C GLN A 271 16.03 5.63 2.15
N SER A 272 16.46 4.39 2.34
CA SER A 272 16.25 3.65 3.58
C SER A 272 16.99 4.28 4.77
N ALA A 273 18.20 4.78 4.58
CA ALA A 273 18.95 5.51 5.59
C ALA A 273 18.31 6.87 5.92
N ALA A 274 17.80 7.62 4.92
CA ALA A 274 17.06 8.85 5.12
C ALA A 274 15.73 8.61 5.85
N ASN A 275 15.03 7.54 5.50
CA ASN A 275 13.82 7.12 6.20
C ASN A 275 14.13 6.74 7.66
N ARG A 276 15.21 5.99 7.91
CA ARG A 276 15.67 5.65 9.27
C ARG A 276 16.10 6.89 10.06
N ALA A 277 16.81 7.84 9.44
CA ALA A 277 17.21 9.09 10.09
C ALA A 277 16.02 9.99 10.43
N SER A 278 15.03 10.10 9.54
CA SER A 278 13.78 10.81 9.81
C SER A 278 13.01 10.17 10.97
N LEU A 279 13.06 8.84 11.08
CA LEU A 279 12.45 8.08 12.16
C LEU A 279 13.20 8.21 13.49
N HIS A 280 14.52 8.38 13.50
CA HIS A 280 15.28 8.68 14.73
C HIS A 280 14.92 10.05 15.32
N GLY A 281 14.63 11.04 14.48
CA GLY A 281 14.08 12.33 14.94
C GLY A 281 12.67 12.20 15.50
N VAL A 282 11.86 11.29 14.93
CA VAL A 282 10.50 10.93 15.37
C VAL A 282 10.52 10.10 16.65
N SER A 283 11.57 9.31 16.90
CA SER A 283 11.56 8.25 17.92
C SER A 283 11.20 8.74 19.32
N ARG A 284 11.56 9.98 19.68
CA ARG A 284 11.20 10.55 21.00
C ARG A 284 9.76 11.04 21.10
N VAL A 285 9.21 11.59 20.00
CA VAL A 285 7.82 12.05 19.95
C VAL A 285 6.90 10.87 19.65
N ALA A 286 7.34 9.95 18.81
CA ALA A 286 6.58 8.79 18.36
C ALA A 286 6.51 7.67 19.41
N ALA A 287 7.50 7.52 20.30
CA ALA A 287 7.47 6.45 21.31
C ALA A 287 6.17 6.49 22.14
N GLY A 288 5.78 7.67 22.62
CA GLY A 288 4.51 7.83 23.34
C GLY A 288 3.28 7.67 22.46
N ALA A 289 3.37 7.99 21.17
CA ALA A 289 2.28 7.79 20.22
C ALA A 289 2.09 6.30 19.91
N PHE A 290 3.17 5.57 19.72
CA PHE A 290 3.16 4.13 19.47
C PHE A 290 2.69 3.33 20.69
N ASP A 291 3.11 3.72 21.90
CA ASP A 291 2.61 3.11 23.15
C ASP A 291 1.08 3.27 23.29
N ARG A 292 0.52 4.43 22.90
CA ARG A 292 -0.93 4.66 22.89
C ARG A 292 -1.64 3.84 21.80
N ALA A 293 -1.04 3.77 20.61
CA ALA A 293 -1.56 2.92 19.53
C ALA A 293 -1.57 1.44 19.91
N ASP A 294 -0.54 0.96 20.62
CA ASP A 294 -0.50 -0.40 21.15
C ASP A 294 -1.61 -0.63 22.18
N ALA A 295 -1.85 0.34 23.07
CA ALA A 295 -2.94 0.25 24.05
C ALA A 295 -4.32 0.23 23.39
N TRP A 296 -4.53 1.07 22.38
CA TRP A 296 -5.73 1.09 21.55
C TRP A 296 -5.96 -0.27 20.88
N ALA A 297 -4.97 -0.78 20.16
CA ALA A 297 -5.06 -2.06 19.48
C ALA A 297 -5.36 -3.19 20.46
N PHE A 298 -4.65 -3.25 21.59
CA PHE A 298 -4.86 -4.25 22.63
C PHE A 298 -6.29 -4.24 23.18
N GLN A 299 -6.84 -3.07 23.47
CA GLN A 299 -8.20 -2.92 23.97
C GLN A 299 -9.23 -3.40 22.95
N HIS A 300 -9.09 -2.98 21.69
CA HIS A 300 -10.07 -3.26 20.65
C HIS A 300 -9.98 -4.71 20.12
N MET A 301 -8.79 -5.33 20.13
CA MET A 301 -8.67 -6.78 19.90
C MET A 301 -9.53 -7.57 20.89
N ARG A 302 -9.54 -7.19 22.18
CA ARG A 302 -10.40 -7.83 23.19
C ARG A 302 -11.88 -7.57 22.93
N GLN A 303 -12.23 -6.36 22.52
CA GLN A 303 -13.61 -5.99 22.18
C GLN A 303 -14.14 -6.82 21.01
N LEU A 304 -13.29 -7.07 20.00
CA LEU A 304 -13.61 -7.92 18.85
C LEU A 304 -13.56 -9.44 19.18
N GLY A 305 -13.21 -9.83 20.41
CA GLY A 305 -13.03 -11.24 20.77
C GLY A 305 -11.81 -11.91 20.13
N MET A 306 -10.86 -11.12 19.62
CA MET A 306 -9.64 -11.60 18.98
C MET A 306 -8.49 -11.73 19.97
N ASN A 307 -7.40 -12.40 19.57
CA ASN A 307 -6.27 -12.62 20.46
C ASN A 307 -5.41 -11.35 20.62
N PRO A 308 -5.45 -10.68 21.78
CA PRO A 308 -4.70 -9.45 22.00
C PRO A 308 -3.17 -9.64 22.06
N ARG A 309 -2.69 -10.90 22.05
CA ARG A 309 -1.26 -11.23 22.01
C ARG A 309 -0.70 -11.22 20.58
N ALA A 310 -1.56 -11.12 19.56
CA ALA A 310 -1.15 -11.16 18.16
C ALA A 310 -0.12 -10.06 17.83
N GLY A 311 -0.31 -8.85 18.38
CA GLY A 311 0.67 -7.78 18.19
C GLY A 311 2.06 -8.11 18.74
N LEU A 312 2.13 -8.70 19.94
CA LEU A 312 3.41 -9.14 20.49
C LEU A 312 4.01 -10.28 19.66
N ALA A 313 3.21 -11.26 19.26
CA ALA A 313 3.66 -12.38 18.43
C ALA A 313 4.21 -11.89 17.08
N LEU A 314 3.53 -10.94 16.44
CA LEU A 314 4.00 -10.30 15.21
C LEU A 314 5.36 -9.63 15.42
N HIS A 315 5.51 -8.82 16.47
CA HIS A 315 6.77 -8.13 16.75
C HIS A 315 7.90 -9.10 17.07
N GLU A 316 7.65 -10.15 17.84
CA GLU A 316 8.64 -11.20 18.13
C GLU A 316 9.06 -11.94 16.86
N LYS A 317 8.12 -12.22 15.95
CA LYS A 317 8.38 -12.80 14.63
C LYS A 317 9.30 -11.90 13.80
N LEU A 318 9.01 -10.60 13.72
CA LEU A 318 9.83 -9.63 12.98
C LEU A 318 11.25 -9.49 13.55
N VAL A 319 11.40 -9.51 14.88
CA VAL A 319 12.72 -9.52 15.53
C VAL A 319 13.51 -10.78 15.15
N ALA A 320 12.86 -11.94 15.19
CA ALA A 320 13.50 -13.22 14.83
C ALA A 320 13.99 -13.25 13.36
N GLN A 321 13.35 -12.46 12.48
CA GLN A 321 13.71 -12.31 11.08
C GLN A 321 14.77 -11.24 10.81
N GLY A 322 15.30 -10.59 11.84
CA GLY A 322 16.31 -9.55 11.68
C GLY A 322 15.74 -8.17 11.32
N ALA A 323 14.41 -7.99 11.35
CA ALA A 323 13.75 -6.71 11.09
C ALA A 323 13.87 -5.71 12.28
N ALA A 324 14.81 -5.91 13.20
CA ALA A 324 14.98 -5.08 14.39
C ALA A 324 15.24 -3.58 14.11
N GLY A 325 15.63 -3.23 12.88
CA GLY A 325 15.77 -1.84 12.44
C GLY A 325 14.51 -1.22 11.87
N ASN A 326 13.38 -1.94 11.89
CA ASN A 326 12.12 -1.48 11.37
C ASN A 326 11.47 -0.47 12.33
N ALA A 327 10.96 0.64 11.79
CA ALA A 327 10.31 1.67 12.61
C ALA A 327 9.01 1.18 13.26
N PHE A 328 8.35 0.18 12.68
CA PHE A 328 7.19 -0.44 13.30
C PHE A 328 7.53 -1.14 14.62
N LEU A 329 8.75 -1.70 14.74
CA LEU A 329 9.28 -2.29 15.98
C LEU A 329 9.76 -1.25 16.97
N LEU A 330 10.31 -0.13 16.51
CA LEU A 330 11.00 0.94 17.26
C LEU A 330 12.22 0.46 18.02
N ASP A 331 12.02 -0.20 19.18
CA ASP A 331 13.08 -0.67 20.06
C ASP A 331 12.64 -1.88 20.93
N ALA A 332 13.61 -2.48 21.62
CA ALA A 332 13.34 -3.62 22.49
C ALA A 332 12.45 -3.26 23.71
N GLY A 333 12.48 -2.02 24.16
CA GLY A 333 11.66 -1.55 25.28
C GLY A 333 10.17 -1.59 24.96
N ARG A 334 9.78 -1.44 23.70
CA ARG A 334 8.39 -1.57 23.27
C ARG A 334 7.85 -2.99 23.50
N LEU A 335 8.64 -4.03 23.20
CA LEU A 335 8.23 -5.42 23.45
C LEU A 335 7.97 -5.68 24.94
N GLU A 336 8.80 -5.13 25.82
CA GLU A 336 8.58 -5.27 27.26
C GLU A 336 7.31 -4.56 27.71
N LYS A 337 7.02 -3.37 27.20
CA LYS A 337 5.77 -2.67 27.48
C LYS A 337 4.56 -3.46 27.01
N MET A 338 4.61 -4.07 25.81
CA MET A 338 3.54 -4.93 25.28
C MET A 338 3.34 -6.17 26.17
N ARG A 339 4.42 -6.84 26.62
CA ARG A 339 4.35 -7.95 27.57
C ARG A 339 3.71 -7.55 28.90
N ALA A 340 4.10 -6.40 29.45
CA ALA A 340 3.52 -5.87 30.67
C ALA A 340 2.04 -5.50 30.51
N MET A 341 1.62 -4.99 29.36
CA MET A 341 0.22 -4.70 29.02
C MET A 341 -0.62 -5.98 28.98
N ILE A 342 -0.12 -7.03 28.34
CA ILE A 342 -0.76 -8.34 28.27
C ILE A 342 -0.89 -8.96 29.67
N ALA A 343 0.14 -8.86 30.50
CA ALA A 343 0.13 -9.39 31.86
C ALA A 343 -0.94 -8.68 32.74
N ARG A 344 -1.04 -7.36 32.66
CA ARG A 344 -2.06 -6.57 33.36
C ARG A 344 -3.48 -6.86 32.89
N GLY A 345 -3.69 -7.06 31.58
CA GLY A 345 -4.99 -7.38 31.03
C GLY A 345 -5.50 -8.80 31.36
N ARG A 346 -4.70 -9.62 32.05
CA ARG A 346 -5.08 -10.92 32.60
C ARG A 346 -5.53 -10.86 34.07
N ALA A 347 -5.33 -9.75 34.74
CA ALA A 347 -5.88 -9.61 36.09
C ALA A 347 -7.41 -9.56 36.00
N PRO A 348 -8.14 -10.40 36.79
CA PRO A 348 -9.59 -10.50 36.76
C PRO A 348 -10.27 -9.17 37.15
#